data_40b1defb068edce8e4a25333496e2540
#
_entry.id   40b1defb068edce8e4a25333496e2540
#
_cell.length_a   1.000
_cell.length_b   1.000
_cell.length_c   1.000
_cell.angle_alpha   90.00
_cell.angle_beta   90.00
_cell.angle_gamma   90.00
#
_symmetry.space_group_name_H-M   'P 1'
#
loop_
_entity.id
_entity.type
_entity.pdbx_description
1 polymer ?
#
loop_
_entity_poly.entity_id
_entity_poly.type
_entity_poly.pdbx_seq_one_letter_code
_entity_poly.pdbx_strand_id
1 'polypeptide(L)'
;MTDAYERLETYRAKRDFTVTAEPAGTGVAPSGSSRFVVQRHRARRLHYDLRLEMNGALASWAVPNGMPMEPGERHLAVHVEDHPMSYATFEGEIPKGNYGAGTVEIWDHGTYELVEEKPNGGLTVRLHGQRLEGTWALVPAKLSGDEKNWLLVRKREEDSEGSSQAPSGRRYAPMLATLADAVPAGPEWLHEVKWDGYRAIAAIRGGEVDLRSRNDNPLAERFPTVVRSLVRSVRTPD
;
A
#
# COMPACT_ATOMS: atom_id res chain seq x y z
N MET A 1 20.22 15.80 -0.79
CA MET A 1 18.84 15.95 -1.29
C MET A 1 18.96 16.10 -2.80
N THR A 2 18.47 15.11 -3.55
CA THR A 2 18.43 15.15 -5.02
C THR A 2 17.52 16.29 -5.43
N ASP A 3 17.97 17.18 -6.31
CA ASP A 3 17.18 18.32 -6.79
C ASP A 3 15.92 17.78 -7.52
N ALA A 4 14.79 18.48 -7.37
CA ALA A 4 13.54 18.14 -8.08
C ALA A 4 13.76 18.09 -9.60
N TYR A 5 14.72 18.84 -10.11
CA TYR A 5 15.11 18.82 -11.52
C TYR A 5 15.74 17.48 -11.94
N GLU A 6 16.64 16.91 -11.15
CA GLU A 6 17.27 15.60 -11.41
C GLU A 6 16.24 14.47 -11.38
N ARG A 7 15.25 14.53 -10.49
CA ARG A 7 14.18 13.54 -10.40
C ARG A 7 13.31 13.44 -11.65
N LEU A 8 13.25 14.51 -12.46
CA LEU A 8 12.46 14.57 -13.69
C LEU A 8 13.23 14.22 -14.96
N GLU A 9 14.50 13.82 -14.87
CA GLU A 9 15.30 13.44 -16.05
C GLU A 9 14.67 12.27 -16.81
N THR A 10 14.27 11.21 -16.12
CA THR A 10 13.63 10.05 -16.74
C THR A 10 12.30 10.41 -17.39
N TYR A 11 11.54 11.32 -16.79
CA TYR A 11 10.28 11.82 -17.33
C TYR A 11 10.54 12.56 -18.65
N ARG A 12 11.52 13.47 -18.67
CA ARG A 12 11.86 14.26 -19.87
C ARG A 12 12.46 13.42 -20.99
N ALA A 13 13.33 12.46 -20.65
CA ALA A 13 13.97 11.58 -21.63
C ALA A 13 12.98 10.69 -22.41
N LYS A 14 11.80 10.46 -21.87
CA LYS A 14 10.76 9.61 -22.49
C LYS A 14 9.76 10.38 -23.36
N ARG A 15 9.85 11.71 -23.44
CA ARG A 15 8.82 12.56 -24.04
C ARG A 15 9.41 13.53 -25.07
N ASP A 16 8.65 13.74 -26.12
CA ASP A 16 8.88 14.80 -27.10
C ASP A 16 7.81 15.88 -26.91
N PHE A 17 8.17 16.94 -26.19
CA PHE A 17 7.25 18.04 -25.85
C PHE A 17 6.89 18.93 -27.05
N THR A 18 7.41 18.65 -28.23
CA THR A 18 6.97 19.33 -29.47
C THR A 18 5.69 18.71 -30.04
N VAL A 19 5.38 17.48 -29.62
CA VAL A 19 4.24 16.70 -30.14
C VAL A 19 3.21 16.28 -29.09
N THR A 20 3.56 16.41 -27.79
CA THR A 20 2.62 16.14 -26.71
C THR A 20 2.23 17.41 -25.96
N ALA A 21 0.99 17.47 -25.48
CA ALA A 21 0.51 18.54 -24.60
C ALA A 21 0.93 18.35 -23.12
N GLU A 22 1.65 17.28 -22.81
CA GLU A 22 2.13 17.02 -21.47
C GLU A 22 3.08 18.15 -21.00
N PRO A 23 3.00 18.58 -19.72
CA PRO A 23 3.86 19.67 -19.23
C PRO A 23 5.32 19.24 -19.12
N ALA A 24 6.25 20.04 -19.68
CA ALA A 24 7.67 19.76 -19.69
C ALA A 24 8.35 19.86 -18.30
N GLY A 25 7.68 20.42 -17.30
CA GLY A 25 8.21 20.53 -15.94
C GLY A 25 9.31 21.57 -15.78
N THR A 26 9.20 22.71 -16.46
CA THR A 26 10.16 23.82 -16.39
C THR A 26 9.88 24.81 -15.25
N GLY A 27 8.79 24.64 -14.51
CA GLY A 27 8.39 25.50 -13.41
C GLY A 27 8.43 24.79 -12.08
N VAL A 28 9.14 25.33 -11.11
CA VAL A 28 9.08 24.91 -9.71
C VAL A 28 7.96 25.68 -9.05
N ALA A 29 6.94 25.00 -8.58
CA ALA A 29 6.10 25.52 -7.53
C ALA A 29 6.17 24.55 -6.36
N PRO A 30 6.96 24.79 -5.35
CA PRO A 30 6.75 24.13 -4.09
C PRO A 30 5.48 24.71 -3.51
N SER A 31 4.37 24.02 -3.63
CA SER A 31 3.27 24.25 -2.72
C SER A 31 3.54 23.40 -1.49
N GLY A 32 3.58 23.99 -0.33
CA GLY A 32 3.71 23.24 0.94
C GLY A 32 2.47 22.47 1.32
N SER A 33 1.60 22.15 0.37
CA SER A 33 0.39 21.34 0.58
C SER A 33 0.61 19.97 -0.05
N SER A 34 0.64 18.93 0.77
CA SER A 34 0.70 17.55 0.32
C SER A 34 -0.55 17.24 -0.54
N ARG A 35 -0.42 17.37 -1.87
CA ARG A 35 -1.51 17.13 -2.83
C ARG A 35 -1.39 15.73 -3.41
N PHE A 36 -2.54 15.16 -3.73
CA PHE A 36 -2.59 13.97 -4.56
C PHE A 36 -3.50 14.19 -5.77
N VAL A 37 -3.25 13.41 -6.81
CA VAL A 37 -4.14 13.24 -7.94
C VAL A 37 -4.19 11.77 -8.34
N VAL A 38 -5.35 11.30 -8.73
CA VAL A 38 -5.54 10.02 -9.42
C VAL A 38 -6.08 10.33 -10.81
N GLN A 39 -5.34 9.92 -11.83
CA GLN A 39 -5.73 10.09 -13.22
C GLN A 39 -6.16 8.74 -13.80
N ARG A 40 -7.29 8.71 -14.50
CA ARG A 40 -7.75 7.58 -15.29
C ARG A 40 -7.10 7.66 -16.67
N HIS A 41 -6.26 6.69 -16.97
CA HIS A 41 -5.49 6.67 -18.21
C HIS A 41 -5.96 5.54 -19.13
N ARG A 42 -6.56 5.92 -20.24
CA ARG A 42 -7.00 5.02 -21.31
C ARG A 42 -5.88 4.84 -22.34
N ALA A 43 -4.82 4.14 -21.97
CA ALA A 43 -3.75 3.73 -22.85
C ALA A 43 -4.08 2.40 -23.57
N ARG A 44 -3.09 1.56 -23.91
CA ARG A 44 -3.33 0.19 -24.42
C ARG A 44 -4.24 -0.63 -23.51
N ARG A 45 -4.12 -0.42 -22.18
CA ARG A 45 -5.01 -0.95 -21.16
C ARG A 45 -5.41 0.18 -20.25
N LEU A 46 -6.67 0.18 -19.83
CA LEU A 46 -7.14 1.12 -18.81
C LEU A 46 -6.38 0.86 -17.51
N HIS A 47 -5.84 1.90 -16.92
CA HIS A 47 -5.25 1.89 -15.59
C HIS A 47 -5.47 3.25 -14.91
N TYR A 48 -5.09 3.33 -13.65
CA TYR A 48 -5.15 4.56 -12.87
C TYR A 48 -3.75 4.92 -12.41
N ASP A 49 -3.40 6.19 -12.51
CA ASP A 49 -2.13 6.73 -12.03
C ASP A 49 -2.36 7.47 -10.72
N LEU A 50 -1.90 6.90 -9.61
CA LEU A 50 -1.83 7.61 -8.32
C LEU A 50 -0.54 8.43 -8.28
N ARG A 51 -0.67 9.72 -7.96
CA ARG A 51 0.46 10.64 -7.81
C ARG A 51 0.37 11.38 -6.50
N LEU A 52 1.48 11.43 -5.78
CA LEU A 52 1.64 12.13 -4.50
C LEU A 52 2.70 13.22 -4.64
N GLU A 53 2.38 14.44 -4.23
CA GLU A 53 3.35 15.54 -4.16
C GLU A 53 4.39 15.24 -3.09
N MET A 54 5.63 14.98 -3.49
CA MET A 54 6.73 14.67 -2.58
C MET A 54 8.03 15.34 -3.07
N ASN A 55 8.63 16.17 -2.21
CA ASN A 55 9.93 16.79 -2.50
C ASN A 55 9.97 17.55 -3.84
N GLY A 56 8.90 18.28 -4.19
CA GLY A 56 8.83 19.12 -5.37
C GLY A 56 8.53 18.40 -6.69
N ALA A 57 8.19 17.13 -6.64
CA ALA A 57 7.73 16.33 -7.78
C ALA A 57 6.51 15.48 -7.39
N LEU A 58 5.89 14.85 -8.36
CA LEU A 58 4.80 13.88 -8.18
C LEU A 58 5.38 12.48 -8.23
N ALA A 59 5.62 11.86 -7.07
CA ALA A 59 5.89 10.44 -6.98
C ALA A 59 4.67 9.66 -7.52
N SER A 60 4.91 8.69 -8.43
CA SER A 60 3.84 8.17 -9.29
C SER A 60 3.81 6.65 -9.34
N TRP A 61 2.59 6.09 -9.28
CA TRP A 61 2.33 4.66 -9.39
C TRP A 61 1.19 4.38 -10.36
N ALA A 62 1.45 3.52 -11.36
CA ALA A 62 0.40 2.99 -12.21
C ALA A 62 -0.32 1.83 -11.52
N VAL A 63 -1.64 1.88 -11.42
CA VAL A 63 -2.50 0.90 -10.74
C VAL A 63 -3.43 0.25 -11.76
N PRO A 64 -3.04 -0.92 -12.33
CA PRO A 64 -3.77 -1.54 -13.44
C PRO A 64 -5.22 -1.91 -13.13
N ASN A 65 -5.50 -2.27 -11.89
CA ASN A 65 -6.85 -2.69 -11.46
C ASN A 65 -7.65 -1.57 -10.79
N GLY A 66 -7.17 -0.31 -10.86
CA GLY A 66 -7.79 0.83 -10.19
C GLY A 66 -7.43 0.93 -8.72
N MET A 67 -7.97 1.95 -8.06
CA MET A 67 -7.77 2.15 -6.63
C MET A 67 -8.52 1.08 -5.83
N PRO A 68 -7.90 0.43 -4.83
CA PRO A 68 -8.62 -0.45 -3.92
C PRO A 68 -9.60 0.39 -3.09
N MET A 69 -10.89 0.04 -3.15
CA MET A 69 -11.96 0.81 -2.52
C MET A 69 -12.45 0.18 -1.22
N GLU A 70 -12.35 -1.15 -1.11
CA GLU A 70 -12.82 -1.87 0.06
C GLU A 70 -11.71 -2.05 1.10
N PRO A 71 -12.00 -1.92 2.40
CA PRO A 71 -11.03 -2.14 3.47
C PRO A 71 -10.35 -3.51 3.38
N GLY A 72 -9.02 -3.51 3.30
CA GLY A 72 -8.20 -4.72 3.16
C GLY A 72 -7.97 -5.16 1.71
N GLU A 73 -8.63 -4.54 0.74
CA GLU A 73 -8.38 -4.78 -0.68
C GLU A 73 -6.95 -4.35 -1.06
N ARG A 74 -6.34 -5.09 -2.00
CA ARG A 74 -4.94 -4.91 -2.39
C ARG A 74 -4.81 -4.98 -3.89
N HIS A 75 -4.23 -3.95 -4.49
CA HIS A 75 -3.95 -3.92 -5.92
C HIS A 75 -2.46 -3.75 -6.17
N LEU A 76 -1.98 -4.28 -7.30
CA LEU A 76 -0.65 -3.98 -7.80
C LEU A 76 -0.56 -2.49 -8.10
N ALA A 77 0.52 -1.84 -7.66
CA ALA A 77 0.90 -0.49 -8.02
C ALA A 77 2.34 -0.53 -8.54
N VAL A 78 2.54 -0.16 -9.79
CA VAL A 78 3.87 -0.15 -10.41
C VAL A 78 4.46 1.25 -10.24
N HIS A 79 5.56 1.36 -9.50
CA HIS A 79 6.26 2.63 -9.34
C HIS A 79 6.89 3.04 -10.67
N VAL A 80 6.53 4.20 -11.15
CA VAL A 80 7.00 4.76 -12.42
C VAL A 80 7.85 6.00 -12.14
N GLU A 81 8.34 6.66 -13.20
CA GLU A 81 9.08 7.91 -13.05
C GLU A 81 8.26 9.00 -12.38
N ASP A 82 8.95 9.87 -11.65
CA ASP A 82 8.35 11.07 -11.07
C ASP A 82 7.86 12.01 -12.17
N HIS A 83 6.76 12.70 -11.92
CA HIS A 83 6.17 13.66 -12.83
C HIS A 83 6.30 15.08 -12.29
N PRO A 84 6.30 16.12 -13.17
CA PRO A 84 6.34 17.51 -12.71
C PRO A 84 5.05 17.89 -11.98
N MET A 85 5.12 18.84 -11.07
CA MET A 85 3.98 19.32 -10.30
C MET A 85 2.82 19.81 -11.18
N SER A 86 3.12 20.38 -12.33
CA SER A 86 2.12 20.83 -13.32
C SER A 86 1.31 19.68 -13.94
N TYR A 87 1.79 18.43 -13.82
CA TYR A 87 1.05 17.26 -14.28
C TYR A 87 -0.17 16.94 -13.40
N ALA A 88 -0.23 17.48 -12.18
CA ALA A 88 -1.37 17.28 -11.28
C ALA A 88 -2.70 17.78 -11.86
N THR A 89 -2.66 18.73 -12.78
CA THR A 89 -3.84 19.30 -13.44
C THR A 89 -3.93 18.94 -14.92
N PHE A 90 -3.08 18.02 -15.38
CA PHE A 90 -3.05 17.63 -16.78
C PHE A 90 -4.22 16.68 -17.09
N GLU A 91 -5.02 17.08 -18.09
CA GLU A 91 -6.02 16.25 -18.78
C GLU A 91 -5.83 16.45 -20.29
N GLY A 92 -5.99 15.38 -21.05
CA GLY A 92 -5.87 15.48 -22.50
C GLY A 92 -5.50 14.17 -23.17
N GLU A 93 -5.23 14.26 -24.46
CA GLU A 93 -4.79 13.15 -25.29
C GLU A 93 -3.27 13.21 -25.50
N ILE A 94 -2.61 12.10 -25.20
CA ILE A 94 -1.20 11.86 -25.54
C ILE A 94 -1.21 11.15 -26.89
N PRO A 95 -0.62 11.76 -27.95
CA PRO A 95 -0.71 11.25 -29.30
C PRO A 95 -0.12 9.85 -29.48
N LYS A 96 -0.68 9.07 -30.40
CA LYS A 96 -0.15 7.74 -30.75
C LYS A 96 1.30 7.80 -31.18
N GLY A 97 2.08 6.82 -30.74
CA GLY A 97 3.52 6.76 -30.99
C GLY A 97 4.37 7.35 -29.88
N ASN A 98 3.80 8.14 -28.99
CA ASN A 98 4.49 8.67 -27.81
C ASN A 98 4.38 7.71 -26.61
N TYR A 99 5.32 7.85 -25.69
CA TYR A 99 5.27 7.14 -24.40
C TYR A 99 4.00 7.55 -23.65
N GLY A 100 3.24 6.56 -23.17
CA GLY A 100 1.99 6.84 -22.45
C GLY A 100 0.82 7.23 -23.38
N ALA A 101 0.89 6.99 -24.69
CA ALA A 101 -0.19 7.34 -25.65
C ALA A 101 -1.56 6.88 -25.17
N GLY A 102 -2.54 7.81 -25.21
CA GLY A 102 -3.91 7.58 -24.75
C GLY A 102 -4.56 8.82 -24.15
N THR A 103 -5.74 8.67 -23.58
CA THR A 103 -6.48 9.78 -22.95
C THR A 103 -6.29 9.74 -21.43
N VAL A 104 -5.91 10.88 -20.86
CA VAL A 104 -5.73 11.11 -19.43
C VAL A 104 -6.87 12.01 -18.93
N GLU A 105 -7.58 11.57 -17.92
CA GLU A 105 -8.66 12.30 -17.25
C GLU A 105 -8.43 12.29 -15.73
N ILE A 106 -8.64 13.41 -15.05
CA ILE A 106 -8.58 13.46 -13.59
C ILE A 106 -9.79 12.70 -13.04
N TRP A 107 -9.51 11.61 -12.31
CA TRP A 107 -10.54 10.78 -11.68
C TRP A 107 -10.85 11.21 -10.26
N ASP A 108 -9.82 11.62 -9.51
CA ASP A 108 -9.93 12.21 -8.18
C ASP A 108 -8.70 13.07 -7.85
N HIS A 109 -8.85 14.03 -6.98
CA HIS A 109 -7.77 14.89 -6.49
C HIS A 109 -8.10 15.46 -5.12
N GLY A 110 -7.08 15.89 -4.41
CA GLY A 110 -7.26 16.49 -3.08
C GLY A 110 -5.91 16.67 -2.38
N THR A 111 -5.98 16.63 -1.06
CA THR A 111 -4.80 16.66 -0.19
C THR A 111 -4.59 15.31 0.47
N TYR A 112 -3.39 15.08 0.98
CA TYR A 112 -3.10 13.89 1.77
C TYR A 112 -2.25 14.24 3.00
N GLU A 113 -2.35 13.40 4.02
CA GLU A 113 -1.47 13.38 5.18
C GLU A 113 -0.54 12.18 5.08
N LEU A 114 0.75 12.39 5.26
CA LEU A 114 1.71 11.29 5.41
C LEU A 114 1.61 10.78 6.86
N VAL A 115 0.96 9.63 7.03
CA VAL A 115 0.75 9.01 8.35
C VAL A 115 2.01 8.28 8.82
N GLU A 116 2.69 7.58 7.90
CA GLU A 116 3.89 6.81 8.20
C GLU A 116 4.77 6.67 6.96
N GLU A 117 6.07 6.83 7.14
CA GLU A 117 7.08 6.44 6.16
C GLU A 117 7.98 5.36 6.78
N LYS A 118 8.08 4.21 6.12
CA LYS A 118 8.85 3.07 6.60
C LYS A 118 10.29 3.09 6.12
N PRO A 119 11.24 2.50 6.85
CA PRO A 119 12.64 2.44 6.44
C PRO A 119 12.88 1.77 5.07
N ASN A 120 11.96 0.91 4.63
CA ASN A 120 11.98 0.27 3.32
C ASN A 120 11.34 1.11 2.21
N GLY A 121 11.01 2.39 2.47
CA GLY A 121 10.36 3.32 1.56
C GLY A 121 8.84 3.18 1.47
N GLY A 122 8.24 2.24 2.20
CA GLY A 122 6.78 2.09 2.24
C GLY A 122 6.09 3.31 2.86
N LEU A 123 4.95 3.71 2.31
CA LEU A 123 4.20 4.89 2.73
C LEU A 123 2.82 4.49 3.24
N THR A 124 2.35 5.14 4.28
CA THR A 124 0.94 5.15 4.67
C THR A 124 0.44 6.58 4.57
N VAL A 125 -0.59 6.79 3.77
CA VAL A 125 -1.16 8.12 3.50
C VAL A 125 -2.65 8.12 3.77
N ARG A 126 -3.14 9.21 4.35
CA ARG A 126 -4.58 9.49 4.46
C ARG A 126 -4.96 10.46 3.36
N LEU A 127 -5.83 10.05 2.47
CA LEU A 127 -6.30 10.85 1.34
C LEU A 127 -7.57 11.59 1.73
N HIS A 128 -7.69 12.84 1.29
CA HIS A 128 -8.84 13.73 1.42
C HIS A 128 -9.23 14.20 0.02
N GLY A 129 -9.92 13.35 -0.71
CA GLY A 129 -10.41 13.58 -2.06
C GLY A 129 -11.93 13.66 -2.14
N GLN A 130 -12.44 13.71 -3.35
CA GLN A 130 -13.90 13.70 -3.59
C GLN A 130 -14.45 12.26 -3.61
N ARG A 131 -13.64 11.30 -4.07
CA ARG A 131 -13.96 9.86 -4.16
C ARG A 131 -13.17 9.03 -3.16
N LEU A 132 -11.94 9.45 -2.89
CA LEU A 132 -11.00 8.76 -2.02
C LEU A 132 -10.91 9.50 -0.68
N GLU A 133 -11.63 8.97 0.31
CA GLU A 133 -11.54 9.44 1.69
C GLU A 133 -11.06 8.28 2.57
N GLY A 134 -9.99 8.51 3.40
CA GLY A 134 -9.44 7.56 4.36
C GLY A 134 -7.99 7.16 4.06
N THR A 135 -7.56 5.96 4.47
CA THR A 135 -6.13 5.61 4.55
C THR A 135 -5.74 4.48 3.59
N TRP A 136 -4.62 4.68 2.88
CA TRP A 136 -3.98 3.68 2.01
C TRP A 136 -2.53 3.48 2.39
N ALA A 137 -2.05 2.27 2.21
CA ALA A 137 -0.64 1.94 2.32
C ALA A 137 -0.07 1.55 0.97
N LEU A 138 1.07 2.15 0.62
CA LEU A 138 1.93 1.79 -0.51
C LEU A 138 3.11 1.00 0.04
N VAL A 139 3.19 -0.28 -0.32
CA VAL A 139 4.18 -1.20 0.23
C VAL A 139 5.05 -1.75 -0.88
N PRO A 140 6.38 -1.51 -0.88
CA PRO A 140 7.29 -2.16 -1.81
C PRO A 140 7.13 -3.68 -1.73
N ALA A 141 6.82 -4.30 -2.86
CA ALA A 141 6.62 -5.74 -2.94
C ALA A 141 7.52 -6.27 -4.05
N LYS A 142 8.55 -7.03 -3.70
CA LYS A 142 9.44 -7.67 -4.68
C LYS A 142 8.72 -8.83 -5.39
N LEU A 143 7.57 -8.53 -5.99
CA LEU A 143 6.80 -9.49 -6.78
C LEU A 143 7.54 -9.77 -8.09
N SER A 144 7.82 -11.02 -8.37
CA SER A 144 8.54 -11.45 -9.58
C SER A 144 9.95 -10.85 -9.75
N GLY A 145 10.59 -10.39 -8.67
CA GLY A 145 11.95 -9.84 -8.71
C GLY A 145 12.04 -8.41 -9.24
N ASP A 146 10.94 -7.75 -9.57
CA ASP A 146 10.93 -6.36 -10.02
C ASP A 146 10.70 -5.41 -8.83
N GLU A 147 11.68 -4.55 -8.57
CA GLU A 147 11.64 -3.56 -7.48
C GLU A 147 10.61 -2.44 -7.69
N LYS A 148 10.11 -2.30 -8.92
CA LYS A 148 9.04 -1.34 -9.24
C LYS A 148 7.67 -1.79 -8.78
N ASN A 149 7.50 -3.07 -8.45
CA ASN A 149 6.23 -3.61 -8.01
C ASN A 149 5.97 -3.29 -6.54
N TRP A 150 4.85 -2.62 -6.31
CA TRP A 150 4.33 -2.26 -4.99
C TRP A 150 2.92 -2.82 -4.83
N LEU A 151 2.46 -2.89 -3.61
CA LEU A 151 1.06 -3.14 -3.27
C LEU A 151 0.44 -1.86 -2.74
N LEU A 152 -0.65 -1.43 -3.35
CA LEU A 152 -1.55 -0.41 -2.83
C LEU A 152 -2.67 -1.11 -2.06
N VAL A 153 -2.81 -0.77 -0.79
CA VAL A 153 -3.72 -1.43 0.15
C VAL A 153 -4.64 -0.39 0.78
N ARG A 154 -5.96 -0.60 0.67
CA ARG A 154 -6.93 0.19 1.44
C ARG A 154 -6.88 -0.26 2.91
N LYS A 155 -6.51 0.64 3.80
CA LYS A 155 -6.50 0.35 5.25
C LYS A 155 -7.92 0.39 5.81
N ARG A 156 -8.16 -0.36 6.88
CA ARG A 156 -9.34 -0.16 7.71
C ARG A 156 -9.13 1.08 8.57
N GLU A 157 -10.19 1.81 8.88
CA GLU A 157 -10.06 3.05 9.69
C GLU A 157 -9.53 2.77 11.09
N GLU A 158 -9.89 1.63 11.67
CA GLU A 158 -9.34 1.13 12.93
C GLU A 158 -7.82 0.91 12.90
N ASP A 159 -7.25 0.67 11.70
CA ASP A 159 -5.80 0.52 11.51
C ASP A 159 -5.08 1.87 11.34
N SER A 160 -5.81 2.98 11.15
CA SER A 160 -5.25 4.31 10.88
C SER A 160 -5.16 5.20 12.13
N GLU A 161 -6.03 5.00 13.07
CA GLU A 161 -5.83 5.51 14.42
C GLU A 161 -5.04 4.45 15.14
N GLY A 162 -3.83 4.76 15.60
CA GLY A 162 -3.06 3.84 16.44
C GLY A 162 -3.94 3.39 17.61
N SER A 163 -4.85 2.46 17.34
CA SER A 163 -5.85 2.02 18.28
C SER A 163 -5.19 1.24 19.39
N SER A 164 -4.74 1.96 20.38
CA SER A 164 -4.49 1.47 21.72
C SER A 164 -5.82 1.27 22.45
N GLN A 165 -6.70 0.41 21.96
CA GLN A 165 -7.75 -0.18 22.76
C GLN A 165 -7.93 -1.64 22.37
N ALA A 166 -6.83 -2.39 22.55
CA ALA A 166 -6.97 -3.78 22.92
C ALA A 166 -7.18 -3.84 24.45
N PRO A 167 -7.99 -4.75 24.97
CA PRO A 167 -8.11 -4.94 26.41
C PRO A 167 -6.70 -5.05 26.99
N SER A 168 -6.43 -4.30 28.06
CA SER A 168 -5.13 -4.14 28.72
C SER A 168 -4.56 -5.50 29.10
N GLY A 169 -3.70 -6.06 28.26
CA GLY A 169 -3.10 -7.34 28.48
C GLY A 169 -1.92 -7.59 27.54
N ARG A 170 -0.95 -8.34 28.04
CA ARG A 170 0.28 -8.69 27.35
C ARG A 170 -0.01 -9.22 25.95
N ARG A 171 0.41 -8.53 24.91
CA ARG A 171 0.34 -9.02 23.54
C ARG A 171 1.48 -10.01 23.30
N TYR A 172 1.14 -11.16 22.76
CA TYR A 172 2.11 -12.18 22.36
C TYR A 172 2.25 -12.15 20.85
N ALA A 173 3.48 -11.98 20.37
CA ALA A 173 3.78 -12.17 18.96
C ALA A 173 4.00 -13.67 18.68
N PRO A 174 3.57 -14.20 17.52
CA PRO A 174 3.90 -15.57 17.14
C PRO A 174 5.41 -15.72 16.99
N MET A 175 5.96 -16.78 17.53
CA MET A 175 7.36 -17.15 17.31
C MET A 175 7.58 -17.42 15.80
N LEU A 176 8.58 -16.76 15.21
CA LEU A 176 8.95 -16.96 13.83
C LEU A 176 9.92 -18.14 13.71
N ALA A 177 9.67 -19.04 12.76
CA ALA A 177 10.62 -20.07 12.43
C ALA A 177 11.78 -19.49 11.62
N THR A 178 12.99 -19.96 11.91
CA THR A 178 14.18 -19.69 11.10
C THR A 178 14.32 -20.82 10.08
N LEU A 179 14.59 -20.46 8.82
CA LEU A 179 14.87 -21.45 7.79
C LEU A 179 16.22 -22.12 8.12
N ALA A 180 16.25 -23.44 8.02
CA ALA A 180 17.47 -24.25 8.16
C ALA A 180 17.66 -25.11 6.92
N ASP A 181 18.91 -25.27 6.49
CA ASP A 181 19.28 -26.06 5.32
C ASP A 181 19.20 -27.58 5.56
N ALA A 182 19.20 -27.99 6.83
CA ALA A 182 19.08 -29.38 7.23
C ALA A 182 18.23 -29.51 8.50
N VAL A 183 17.60 -30.66 8.66
CA VAL A 183 16.87 -31.01 9.88
C VAL A 183 17.87 -31.20 11.02
N PRO A 184 17.81 -30.40 12.10
CA PRO A 184 18.72 -30.57 13.22
C PRO A 184 18.51 -31.91 13.92
N ALA A 185 19.59 -32.57 14.31
CA ALA A 185 19.56 -33.86 15.02
C ALA A 185 20.00 -33.66 16.48
N GLY A 186 19.39 -34.41 17.37
CA GLY A 186 19.75 -34.42 18.79
C GLY A 186 18.54 -34.61 19.68
N PRO A 187 18.70 -35.07 20.93
CA PRO A 187 17.61 -35.32 21.87
C PRO A 187 16.89 -34.03 22.35
N GLU A 188 17.49 -32.89 22.15
CA GLU A 188 16.95 -31.55 22.47
C GLU A 188 15.94 -31.05 21.44
N TRP A 189 15.82 -31.71 20.27
CA TRP A 189 14.93 -31.28 19.18
C TRP A 189 13.63 -32.11 19.15
N LEU A 190 12.53 -31.40 19.04
CA LEU A 190 11.21 -31.97 18.72
C LEU A 190 10.89 -31.67 17.28
N HIS A 191 10.48 -32.68 16.54
CA HIS A 191 10.07 -32.57 15.14
C HIS A 191 8.55 -32.67 15.04
N GLU A 192 7.93 -31.73 14.37
CA GLU A 192 6.49 -31.72 14.09
C GLU A 192 6.21 -31.51 12.62
N VAL A 193 5.05 -31.97 12.17
CA VAL A 193 4.59 -31.73 10.81
C VAL A 193 4.22 -30.25 10.67
N LYS A 194 4.79 -29.58 9.68
CA LYS A 194 4.40 -28.22 9.32
C LYS A 194 3.07 -28.25 8.58
N TRP A 195 2.00 -27.85 9.26
CA TRP A 195 0.71 -27.65 8.62
C TRP A 195 0.71 -26.40 7.76
N ASP A 196 0.16 -26.51 6.54
CA ASP A 196 -0.09 -25.34 5.71
C ASP A 196 -1.41 -24.70 6.12
N GLY A 197 -1.37 -23.43 6.53
CA GLY A 197 -2.52 -22.72 7.05
C GLY A 197 -2.20 -21.36 7.66
N TYR A 198 -3.19 -20.79 8.31
CA TYR A 198 -3.04 -19.52 9.00
C TYR A 198 -2.40 -19.73 10.38
N ARG A 199 -1.31 -19.03 10.63
CA ARG A 199 -0.78 -18.91 12.00
C ARG A 199 -1.56 -17.81 12.70
N ALA A 200 -2.21 -18.15 13.80
CA ALA A 200 -3.00 -17.24 14.59
C ALA A 200 -2.67 -17.35 16.08
N ILE A 201 -2.85 -16.26 16.80
CA ILE A 201 -2.85 -16.20 18.26
C ILE A 201 -4.27 -15.91 18.72
N ALA A 202 -4.75 -16.70 19.67
CA ALA A 202 -6.02 -16.46 20.34
C ALA A 202 -5.75 -16.01 21.77
N ALA A 203 -6.17 -14.80 22.12
CA ALA A 203 -6.23 -14.33 23.50
C ALA A 203 -7.66 -14.52 24.01
N ILE A 204 -7.81 -15.25 25.11
CA ILE A 204 -9.12 -15.59 25.70
C ILE A 204 -9.20 -14.99 27.09
N ARG A 205 -10.20 -14.15 27.34
CA ARG A 205 -10.43 -13.48 28.63
C ARG A 205 -11.91 -13.30 28.89
N GLY A 206 -12.36 -13.68 30.05
CA GLY A 206 -13.78 -13.51 30.44
C GLY A 206 -14.80 -14.10 29.43
N GLY A 207 -14.39 -15.16 28.69
CA GLY A 207 -15.24 -15.74 27.64
C GLY A 207 -15.17 -15.06 26.28
N GLU A 208 -14.44 -13.96 26.15
CA GLU A 208 -14.18 -13.29 24.87
C GLU A 208 -12.90 -13.82 24.22
N VAL A 209 -12.91 -13.94 22.89
CA VAL A 209 -11.78 -14.43 22.08
C VAL A 209 -11.33 -13.35 21.13
N ASP A 210 -10.12 -12.85 21.32
CA ASP A 210 -9.40 -12.03 20.33
C ASP A 210 -8.52 -12.96 19.50
N LEU A 211 -8.91 -13.25 18.26
CA LEU A 211 -8.18 -14.11 17.32
C LEU A 211 -7.45 -13.26 16.29
N ARG A 212 -6.13 -13.33 16.27
CA ARG A 212 -5.30 -12.50 15.39
C ARG A 212 -4.31 -13.30 14.56
N SER A 213 -4.03 -12.79 13.35
CA SER A 213 -3.00 -13.36 12.46
C SER A 213 -1.59 -13.02 12.94
N ARG A 214 -0.59 -13.61 12.27
CA ARG A 214 0.83 -13.28 12.43
C ARG A 214 1.13 -11.77 12.34
N ASN A 215 0.38 -11.04 11.51
CA ASN A 215 0.56 -9.61 11.28
C ASN A 215 -0.44 -8.76 12.09
N ASP A 216 -0.93 -9.30 13.21
CA ASP A 216 -1.88 -8.66 14.13
C ASP A 216 -3.26 -8.33 13.51
N ASN A 217 -3.59 -8.89 12.35
CA ASN A 217 -4.90 -8.68 11.72
C ASN A 217 -5.98 -9.50 12.44
N PRO A 218 -7.17 -8.93 12.72
CA PRO A 218 -8.28 -9.66 13.32
C PRO A 218 -8.76 -10.77 12.40
N LEU A 219 -9.00 -11.94 12.97
CA LEU A 219 -9.45 -13.13 12.25
C LEU A 219 -10.80 -13.66 12.75
N ALA A 220 -11.37 -13.07 13.82
CA ALA A 220 -12.57 -13.57 14.47
C ALA A 220 -13.77 -13.65 13.52
N GLU A 221 -14.00 -12.60 12.73
CA GLU A 221 -15.09 -12.55 11.74
C GLU A 221 -14.89 -13.54 10.60
N ARG A 222 -13.64 -13.74 10.18
CA ARG A 222 -13.30 -14.67 9.09
C ARG A 222 -13.42 -16.13 9.50
N PHE A 223 -13.19 -16.43 10.79
CA PHE A 223 -13.20 -17.78 11.34
C PHE A 223 -14.15 -17.93 12.55
N PRO A 224 -15.47 -17.63 12.40
CA PRO A 224 -16.40 -17.62 13.52
C PRO A 224 -16.57 -18.98 14.19
N THR A 225 -16.38 -20.06 13.44
CA THR A 225 -16.45 -21.42 13.98
C THR A 225 -15.28 -21.71 14.92
N VAL A 226 -14.08 -21.24 14.58
CA VAL A 226 -12.88 -21.36 15.44
C VAL A 226 -13.11 -20.60 16.74
N VAL A 227 -13.60 -19.35 16.65
CA VAL A 227 -13.89 -18.52 17.82
C VAL A 227 -14.88 -19.25 18.76
N ARG A 228 -16.00 -19.73 18.22
CA ARG A 228 -17.00 -20.49 19.02
C ARG A 228 -16.42 -21.75 19.67
N SER A 229 -15.54 -22.46 18.96
CA SER A 229 -14.88 -23.64 19.51
C SER A 229 -13.94 -23.28 20.65
N LEU A 230 -13.17 -22.22 20.51
CA LEU A 230 -12.23 -21.73 21.53
C LEU A 230 -12.97 -21.32 22.82
N VAL A 231 -14.08 -20.57 22.69
CA VAL A 231 -14.93 -20.20 23.85
C VAL A 231 -15.43 -21.44 24.61
N ARG A 232 -15.75 -22.53 23.90
CA ARG A 232 -16.26 -23.75 24.52
C ARG A 232 -15.18 -24.63 25.13
N SER A 233 -14.01 -24.67 24.51
CA SER A 233 -12.97 -25.65 24.83
C SER A 233 -11.93 -25.14 25.81
N VAL A 234 -11.74 -23.84 25.89
CA VAL A 234 -10.73 -23.23 26.77
C VAL A 234 -11.44 -22.65 28.00
N ARG A 235 -11.20 -23.25 29.16
CA ARG A 235 -11.63 -22.69 30.45
C ARG A 235 -10.57 -21.69 30.89
N THR A 236 -10.92 -20.41 30.97
CA THR A 236 -10.06 -19.42 31.61
C THR A 236 -10.28 -19.50 33.12
N PRO A 237 -9.22 -19.55 33.95
CA PRO A 237 -9.40 -19.33 35.37
C PRO A 237 -9.91 -17.93 35.60
N ASP A 238 -10.85 -17.77 36.53
CA ASP A 238 -11.42 -16.50 36.97
C ASP A 238 -10.35 -15.57 37.56
#